data_4a146a515f4d9d4acec51744ad22649c
#
_entry.id   4a146a515f4d9d4acec51744ad22649c
#
_cell.length_a   1.000
_cell.length_b   1.000
_cell.length_c   1.000
_cell.angle_alpha   90.00
_cell.angle_beta   90.00
_cell.angle_gamma   90.00
#
_symmetry.space_group_name_H-M   'P 1'
#
loop_
_entity.id
_entity.type
_entity.pdbx_description
1 polymer ?
#
loop_
_entity_poly.entity_id
_entity_poly.type
_entity_poly.pdbx_seq_one_letter_code
_entity_poly.pdbx_strand_id
1 'polypeptide(L)'
;TMIFDSQKEQWSDKILKIFNIPKNILPTVVENAYDFGSTKLFGDSIPIGGMAGDQQSATIGQACFKKGQSKSTYGTGCFLLMNIGEKFKLSKNRLLTTVAFKINGKKMFCYEGSIFVAGSAIQWLRDNLKFIKDSSETDKLYKKANKDESLFFVPALTGLGAPYWNPNARGTFFGITRNTSQEDIIKATLDSLSFQTYELIECMEKDSKTKISEIRVDGGMVKNNSFLQSLANISQIKIIRPSNVETTSLGAAYLAAIQSGYLKNTSQISKLWKKDKTVKANINKSISTSSISKWKSIINVVNNFY
;
A
#
# COMPACT_ATOMS: atom_id res chain seq x y z
N THR A 1 3.68 -6.51 -16.33
CA THR A 1 3.83 -7.58 -17.33
C THR A 1 4.79 -8.69 -16.90
N MET A 2 5.73 -8.41 -15.99
CA MET A 2 6.87 -9.27 -15.60
C MET A 2 7.81 -9.68 -16.77
N ILE A 3 7.62 -9.13 -17.94
CA ILE A 3 8.45 -9.39 -19.13
C ILE A 3 9.34 -8.21 -19.52
N PHE A 4 9.27 -7.09 -18.80
CA PHE A 4 10.09 -5.90 -19.00
C PHE A 4 11.25 -5.87 -18.01
N ASP A 5 12.48 -5.77 -18.50
CA ASP A 5 13.67 -5.57 -17.67
C ASP A 5 13.77 -4.10 -17.25
N SER A 6 13.33 -3.82 -16.02
CA SER A 6 13.30 -2.45 -15.45
C SER A 6 14.69 -1.81 -15.33
N GLN A 7 15.74 -2.61 -15.27
CA GLN A 7 17.12 -2.15 -15.17
C GLN A 7 17.64 -1.71 -16.54
N LYS A 8 17.45 -2.57 -17.55
CA LYS A 8 17.90 -2.33 -18.92
C LYS A 8 16.93 -1.47 -19.75
N GLU A 9 15.74 -1.22 -19.22
CA GLU A 9 14.65 -0.49 -19.90
C GLU A 9 14.26 -1.10 -21.24
N GLN A 10 14.18 -2.43 -21.30
CA GLN A 10 13.81 -3.15 -22.52
C GLN A 10 13.00 -4.41 -22.21
N TRP A 11 12.24 -4.87 -23.20
CA TRP A 11 11.59 -6.16 -23.14
C TRP A 11 12.66 -7.27 -23.03
N SER A 12 12.44 -8.24 -22.13
CA SER A 12 13.38 -9.33 -21.89
C SER A 12 13.24 -10.42 -22.95
N ASP A 13 14.15 -10.46 -23.92
CA ASP A 13 14.13 -11.49 -24.98
C ASP A 13 14.14 -12.91 -24.41
N LYS A 14 14.84 -13.13 -23.27
CA LYS A 14 14.83 -14.42 -22.56
C LYS A 14 13.44 -14.82 -22.10
N ILE A 15 12.70 -13.91 -21.46
CA ILE A 15 11.37 -14.17 -20.93
C ILE A 15 10.36 -14.31 -22.07
N LEU A 16 10.46 -13.45 -23.09
CA LEU A 16 9.62 -13.55 -24.28
C LEU A 16 9.74 -14.91 -24.95
N LYS A 17 10.97 -15.45 -25.06
CA LYS A 17 11.21 -16.78 -25.60
C LYS A 17 10.59 -17.90 -24.76
N ILE A 18 10.68 -17.80 -23.41
CA ILE A 18 10.09 -18.80 -22.51
C ILE A 18 8.56 -18.87 -22.68
N PHE A 19 7.91 -17.71 -22.81
CA PHE A 19 6.44 -17.61 -22.94
C PHE A 19 5.97 -17.65 -24.40
N ASN A 20 6.89 -17.79 -25.37
CA ASN A 20 6.58 -17.77 -26.80
C ASN A 20 5.79 -16.52 -27.22
N ILE A 21 6.21 -15.34 -26.72
CA ILE A 21 5.57 -14.05 -27.01
C ILE A 21 6.37 -13.34 -28.12
N PRO A 22 5.74 -13.02 -29.27
CA PRO A 22 6.40 -12.27 -30.33
C PRO A 22 6.69 -10.82 -29.89
N LYS A 23 7.94 -10.37 -30.06
CA LYS A 23 8.36 -9.04 -29.63
C LYS A 23 7.65 -7.88 -30.36
N ASN A 24 7.23 -8.11 -31.60
CA ASN A 24 6.55 -7.13 -32.44
C ASN A 24 5.13 -6.78 -31.99
N ILE A 25 4.52 -7.55 -31.11
CA ILE A 25 3.20 -7.24 -30.53
C ILE A 25 3.28 -6.35 -29.27
N LEU A 26 4.49 -6.12 -28.77
CA LEU A 26 4.67 -5.35 -27.53
C LEU A 26 4.70 -3.85 -27.83
N PRO A 27 4.08 -3.04 -26.95
CA PRO A 27 4.07 -1.60 -27.13
C PRO A 27 5.44 -0.99 -26.88
N THR A 28 5.66 0.21 -27.43
CA THR A 28 6.81 1.04 -27.05
C THR A 28 6.66 1.48 -25.60
N VAL A 29 7.72 1.28 -24.80
CA VAL A 29 7.75 1.75 -23.42
C VAL A 29 8.26 3.17 -23.37
N VAL A 30 7.47 4.07 -22.80
CA VAL A 30 7.76 5.51 -22.73
C VAL A 30 7.66 6.00 -21.28
N GLU A 31 7.91 7.29 -21.05
CA GLU A 31 7.73 7.91 -19.73
C GLU A 31 6.27 7.98 -19.32
N ASN A 32 6.03 8.23 -18.02
CA ASN A 32 4.66 8.32 -17.50
C ASN A 32 3.91 9.58 -17.95
N ALA A 33 4.64 10.68 -18.18
CA ALA A 33 4.12 11.90 -18.80
C ALA A 33 4.62 11.91 -20.26
N TYR A 34 3.75 11.57 -21.20
CA TYR A 34 4.09 11.42 -22.62
C TYR A 34 2.87 11.71 -23.48
N ASP A 35 3.07 12.04 -24.75
CA ASP A 35 1.97 12.17 -25.71
C ASP A 35 1.51 10.78 -26.16
N PHE A 36 0.42 10.29 -25.56
CA PHE A 36 -0.22 9.03 -25.93
C PHE A 36 -1.28 9.20 -27.03
N GLY A 37 -1.37 10.39 -27.64
CA GLY A 37 -2.37 10.75 -28.61
C GLY A 37 -3.56 11.51 -28.00
N SER A 38 -4.70 11.46 -28.67
CA SER A 38 -5.91 12.17 -28.22
C SER A 38 -7.16 11.33 -28.43
N THR A 39 -8.24 11.70 -27.74
CA THR A 39 -9.55 11.12 -27.89
C THR A 39 -10.60 12.17 -28.24
N LYS A 40 -11.59 11.81 -29.07
CA LYS A 40 -12.77 12.64 -29.37
C LYS A 40 -14.05 12.08 -28.76
N LEU A 41 -13.92 11.08 -27.88
CA LEU A 41 -15.07 10.38 -27.28
C LEU A 41 -16.00 11.31 -26.48
N PHE A 42 -15.48 12.43 -25.99
CA PHE A 42 -16.23 13.40 -25.15
C PHE A 42 -16.52 14.72 -25.87
N GLY A 43 -16.45 14.75 -27.21
CA GLY A 43 -16.69 15.93 -28.04
C GLY A 43 -15.39 16.46 -28.64
N ASP A 44 -14.76 17.45 -28.03
CA ASP A 44 -13.50 18.02 -28.52
C ASP A 44 -12.33 17.05 -28.40
N SER A 45 -11.26 17.33 -29.15
CA SER A 45 -10.02 16.55 -29.08
C SER A 45 -9.32 16.76 -27.75
N ILE A 46 -9.31 15.75 -26.88
CA ILE A 46 -8.70 15.78 -25.58
C ILE A 46 -7.39 14.99 -25.63
N PRO A 47 -6.21 15.61 -25.31
CA PRO A 47 -4.94 14.92 -25.29
C PRO A 47 -4.86 13.91 -24.12
N ILE A 48 -4.24 12.75 -24.36
CA ILE A 48 -3.93 11.76 -23.36
C ILE A 48 -2.47 11.93 -22.98
N GLY A 49 -2.20 12.62 -21.87
CA GLY A 49 -0.86 13.05 -21.49
C GLY A 49 -0.24 12.30 -20.31
N GLY A 50 -0.94 11.36 -19.72
CA GLY A 50 -0.42 10.64 -18.53
C GLY A 50 -0.89 9.21 -18.45
N MET A 51 0.05 8.29 -18.15
CA MET A 51 -0.26 6.87 -17.95
C MET A 51 0.60 6.30 -16.82
N ALA A 52 -0.01 5.61 -15.87
CA ALA A 52 0.69 4.90 -14.81
C ALA A 52 -0.17 3.74 -14.30
N GLY A 53 0.45 2.70 -13.75
CA GLY A 53 -0.25 1.74 -12.92
C GLY A 53 -0.84 2.44 -11.68
N ASP A 54 -1.91 1.88 -11.12
CA ASP A 54 -2.65 2.50 -10.00
C ASP A 54 -1.77 2.86 -8.81
N GLN A 55 -0.87 1.95 -8.41
CA GLN A 55 0.01 2.16 -7.27
C GLN A 55 1.11 3.20 -7.56
N GLN A 56 1.63 3.24 -8.79
CA GLN A 56 2.57 4.25 -9.26
C GLN A 56 1.89 5.61 -9.35
N SER A 57 0.68 5.66 -9.86
CA SER A 57 -0.13 6.87 -9.92
C SER A 57 -0.41 7.42 -8.52
N ALA A 58 -0.82 6.56 -7.56
CA ALA A 58 -1.00 6.96 -6.17
C ALA A 58 0.30 7.48 -5.53
N THR A 59 1.46 6.92 -5.89
CA THR A 59 2.77 7.39 -5.42
C THR A 59 3.04 8.82 -5.91
N ILE A 60 2.66 9.14 -7.14
CA ILE A 60 2.76 10.49 -7.73
C ILE A 60 1.75 11.42 -7.05
N GLY A 61 0.48 10.99 -6.90
CA GLY A 61 -0.56 11.77 -6.24
C GLY A 61 -0.27 12.08 -4.78
N GLN A 62 0.42 11.18 -4.10
CA GLN A 62 0.96 11.39 -2.74
C GLN A 62 2.27 12.20 -2.72
N ALA A 63 2.76 12.65 -3.86
CA ALA A 63 4.02 13.38 -3.99
C ALA A 63 5.21 12.67 -3.30
N CYS A 64 5.31 11.35 -3.43
CA CYS A 64 6.40 10.54 -2.87
C CYS A 64 7.60 10.49 -3.84
N PHE A 65 8.19 11.64 -4.14
CA PHE A 65 9.24 11.80 -5.15
C PHE A 65 10.66 11.61 -4.62
N LYS A 66 10.87 11.66 -3.30
CA LYS A 66 12.19 11.57 -2.68
C LYS A 66 12.41 10.19 -2.07
N LYS A 67 13.68 9.75 -2.09
CA LYS A 67 14.09 8.51 -1.40
C LYS A 67 13.64 8.52 0.06
N GLY A 68 13.05 7.40 0.51
CA GLY A 68 12.52 7.22 1.85
C GLY A 68 11.05 7.65 2.00
N GLN A 69 10.50 8.44 1.10
CA GLN A 69 9.07 8.75 1.12
C GLN A 69 8.25 7.52 0.78
N SER A 70 7.19 7.31 1.55
CA SER A 70 6.38 6.10 1.47
C SER A 70 4.89 6.46 1.47
N LYS A 71 4.12 5.67 0.70
CA LYS A 71 2.66 5.75 0.70
C LYS A 71 2.07 4.37 0.92
N SER A 72 0.88 4.32 1.50
CA SER A 72 0.11 3.08 1.66
C SER A 72 -1.35 3.32 1.28
N THR A 73 -1.82 2.56 0.29
CA THR A 73 -3.21 2.61 -0.17
C THR A 73 -4.00 1.46 0.43
N TYR A 74 -5.03 1.76 1.21
CA TYR A 74 -5.90 0.78 1.87
C TYR A 74 -7.25 0.69 1.15
N GLY A 75 -7.31 -0.16 0.14
CA GLY A 75 -8.50 -0.56 -0.59
C GLY A 75 -9.00 -1.94 -0.16
N THR A 76 -9.41 -2.80 -1.11
CA THR A 76 -9.73 -4.23 -0.87
C THR A 76 -8.55 -4.96 -0.25
N GLY A 77 -7.36 -4.79 -0.83
CA GLY A 77 -6.07 -5.09 -0.24
C GLY A 77 -5.35 -3.82 0.20
N CYS A 78 -4.08 -3.95 0.57
CA CYS A 78 -3.23 -2.81 0.86
C CYS A 78 -1.91 -2.92 0.09
N PHE A 79 -1.44 -1.78 -0.42
CA PHE A 79 -0.18 -1.68 -1.15
C PHE A 79 0.68 -0.57 -0.57
N LEU A 80 1.77 -0.97 0.07
CA LEU A 80 2.77 -0.06 0.63
C LEU A 80 3.92 0.07 -0.37
N LEU A 81 4.22 1.29 -0.78
CA LEU A 81 5.37 1.62 -1.64
C LEU A 81 6.32 2.57 -0.92
N MET A 82 7.62 2.29 -1.04
CA MET A 82 8.70 3.14 -0.58
C MET A 82 9.61 3.51 -1.73
N ASN A 83 9.76 4.79 -2.02
CA ASN A 83 10.72 5.28 -3.01
C ASN A 83 12.15 4.99 -2.52
N ILE A 84 12.94 4.24 -3.30
CA ILE A 84 14.33 3.86 -2.99
C ILE A 84 15.37 4.67 -3.77
N GLY A 85 14.93 5.64 -4.58
CA GLY A 85 15.80 6.50 -5.38
C GLY A 85 16.06 5.96 -6.78
N GLU A 86 17.11 6.49 -7.43
CA GLU A 86 17.42 6.23 -8.84
C GLU A 86 18.18 4.92 -9.07
N LYS A 87 18.76 4.34 -8.00
CA LYS A 87 19.52 3.09 -8.13
C LYS A 87 18.61 1.88 -7.92
N PHE A 88 18.56 1.01 -8.92
CA PHE A 88 17.89 -0.29 -8.80
C PHE A 88 18.58 -1.17 -7.74
N LYS A 89 17.80 -1.74 -6.85
CA LYS A 89 18.28 -2.65 -5.82
C LYS A 89 17.19 -3.67 -5.49
N LEU A 90 17.45 -4.95 -5.78
CA LEU A 90 16.51 -6.02 -5.44
C LEU A 90 16.30 -6.11 -3.93
N SER A 91 15.06 -6.33 -3.54
CA SER A 91 14.72 -6.66 -2.16
C SER A 91 15.30 -8.03 -1.80
N LYS A 92 15.82 -8.14 -0.57
CA LYS A 92 16.27 -9.39 0.05
C LYS A 92 15.23 -9.95 1.04
N ASN A 93 14.19 -9.16 1.34
CA ASN A 93 13.12 -9.50 2.27
C ASN A 93 11.80 -9.76 1.53
N ARG A 94 11.86 -10.35 0.32
CA ARG A 94 10.69 -10.82 -0.46
C ARG A 94 9.67 -9.72 -0.81
N LEU A 95 10.11 -8.47 -0.92
CA LEU A 95 9.31 -7.39 -1.49
C LEU A 95 9.51 -7.34 -3.00
N LEU A 96 8.57 -6.76 -3.72
CA LEU A 96 8.76 -6.43 -5.12
C LEU A 96 9.68 -5.22 -5.25
N THR A 97 10.53 -5.21 -6.29
CA THR A 97 11.29 -4.04 -6.71
C THR A 97 10.80 -3.63 -8.09
N THR A 98 10.26 -2.43 -8.20
CA THR A 98 9.64 -1.96 -9.43
C THR A 98 9.99 -0.51 -9.71
N VAL A 99 9.66 -0.03 -10.92
CA VAL A 99 9.76 1.39 -11.27
C VAL A 99 8.65 2.14 -10.54
N ALA A 100 9.01 3.17 -9.78
CA ALA A 100 8.04 4.07 -9.15
C ALA A 100 7.44 5.03 -10.18
N PHE A 101 8.29 5.63 -10.99
CA PHE A 101 7.92 6.50 -12.13
C PHE A 101 9.16 6.84 -12.96
N LYS A 102 8.91 7.27 -14.21
CA LYS A 102 9.88 7.96 -15.07
C LYS A 102 9.24 9.23 -15.60
N ILE A 103 9.79 10.40 -15.25
CA ILE A 103 9.26 11.72 -15.58
C ILE A 103 10.43 12.65 -15.87
N ASN A 104 10.39 13.36 -17.02
CA ASN A 104 11.43 14.29 -17.46
C ASN A 104 12.85 13.67 -17.41
N GLY A 105 13.01 12.46 -17.94
CA GLY A 105 14.28 11.72 -17.96
C GLY A 105 14.66 11.08 -16.62
N LYS A 106 14.01 11.43 -15.51
CA LYS A 106 14.33 10.95 -14.18
C LYS A 106 13.53 9.69 -13.84
N LYS A 107 14.22 8.55 -13.69
CA LYS A 107 13.65 7.29 -13.29
C LYS A 107 13.89 7.04 -11.79
N MET A 108 12.82 6.67 -11.08
CA MET A 108 12.88 6.29 -9.68
C MET A 108 12.36 4.86 -9.50
N PHE A 109 12.95 4.14 -8.56
CA PHE A 109 12.53 2.80 -8.17
C PHE A 109 11.84 2.82 -6.80
N CYS A 110 11.04 1.79 -6.53
CA CYS A 110 10.43 1.58 -5.23
C CYS A 110 10.49 0.10 -4.82
N TYR A 111 10.46 -0.12 -3.51
CA TYR A 111 9.99 -1.38 -2.96
C TYR A 111 8.48 -1.33 -2.82
N GLU A 112 7.85 -2.46 -3.10
CA GLU A 112 6.40 -2.63 -2.97
C GLU A 112 6.10 -3.90 -2.17
N GLY A 113 5.23 -3.75 -1.19
CA GLY A 113 4.67 -4.84 -0.41
C GLY A 113 3.15 -4.84 -0.50
N SER A 114 2.58 -6.03 -0.69
CA SER A 114 1.13 -6.24 -0.84
C SER A 114 0.57 -7.00 0.35
N ILE A 115 -0.51 -6.49 0.93
CA ILE A 115 -1.38 -7.19 1.88
C ILE A 115 -2.65 -7.55 1.12
N PHE A 116 -2.94 -8.85 0.97
CA PHE A 116 -4.04 -9.29 0.12
C PHE A 116 -5.41 -8.95 0.69
N VAL A 117 -5.54 -8.97 2.00
CA VAL A 117 -6.79 -8.79 2.72
C VAL A 117 -6.70 -7.56 3.63
N ALA A 118 -7.30 -6.45 3.21
CA ALA A 118 -7.41 -5.22 3.99
C ALA A 118 -8.89 -4.83 4.16
N GLY A 119 -9.43 -3.97 3.31
CA GLY A 119 -10.86 -3.62 3.33
C GLY A 119 -11.76 -4.82 3.13
N SER A 120 -11.29 -5.86 2.42
CA SER A 120 -12.02 -7.13 2.27
C SER A 120 -12.25 -7.86 3.60
N ALA A 121 -11.39 -7.69 4.62
CA ALA A 121 -11.66 -8.20 5.96
C ALA A 121 -12.87 -7.50 6.61
N ILE A 122 -13.01 -6.19 6.39
CA ILE A 122 -14.17 -5.43 6.88
C ILE A 122 -15.45 -5.82 6.12
N GLN A 123 -15.33 -6.04 4.79
CA GLN A 123 -16.44 -6.58 4.00
C GLN A 123 -16.87 -7.97 4.51
N TRP A 124 -15.91 -8.82 4.84
CA TRP A 124 -16.19 -10.14 5.44
C TRP A 124 -16.94 -10.05 6.78
N LEU A 125 -16.55 -9.12 7.68
CA LEU A 125 -17.28 -8.84 8.92
C LEU A 125 -18.72 -8.37 8.64
N ARG A 126 -18.92 -7.59 7.59
CA ARG A 126 -20.24 -7.07 7.18
C ARG A 126 -21.09 -8.15 6.49
N ASP A 127 -20.53 -8.74 5.44
CA ASP A 127 -21.31 -9.53 4.49
C ASP A 127 -21.50 -11.00 4.91
N ASN A 128 -20.50 -11.58 5.60
CA ASN A 128 -20.53 -12.97 6.02
C ASN A 128 -20.89 -13.11 7.51
N LEU A 129 -20.22 -12.39 8.40
CA LEU A 129 -20.48 -12.50 9.83
C LEU A 129 -21.66 -11.65 10.30
N LYS A 130 -22.10 -10.66 9.50
CA LYS A 130 -23.20 -9.74 9.84
C LYS A 130 -22.96 -8.95 11.15
N PHE A 131 -21.69 -8.70 11.49
CA PHE A 131 -21.34 -7.96 12.71
C PHE A 131 -21.58 -6.47 12.60
N ILE A 132 -21.59 -5.93 11.38
CA ILE A 132 -21.84 -4.53 11.05
C ILE A 132 -22.76 -4.45 9.84
N LYS A 133 -23.49 -3.36 9.70
CA LYS A 133 -24.30 -3.04 8.52
C LYS A 133 -23.52 -2.17 7.55
N ASP A 134 -22.68 -1.28 8.09
CA ASP A 134 -21.83 -0.37 7.32
C ASP A 134 -20.41 -0.34 7.89
N SER A 135 -19.42 -0.20 6.99
CA SER A 135 -18.00 -0.18 7.37
C SER A 135 -17.63 0.98 8.31
N SER A 136 -18.37 2.09 8.28
CA SER A 136 -18.15 3.24 9.17
C SER A 136 -18.42 2.94 10.64
N GLU A 137 -19.23 1.92 10.94
CA GLU A 137 -19.51 1.50 12.33
C GLU A 137 -18.25 0.98 13.02
N THR A 138 -17.28 0.48 12.27
CA THR A 138 -16.05 -0.10 12.83
C THR A 138 -15.24 0.89 13.67
N ASP A 139 -15.26 2.19 13.36
CA ASP A 139 -14.57 3.21 14.18
C ASP A 139 -15.17 3.31 15.59
N LYS A 140 -16.50 3.28 15.69
CA LYS A 140 -17.21 3.34 16.98
C LYS A 140 -17.06 2.03 17.76
N LEU A 141 -17.17 0.89 17.09
CA LEU A 141 -17.10 -0.43 17.73
C LEU A 141 -15.67 -0.73 18.21
N TYR A 142 -14.64 -0.34 17.46
CA TYR A 142 -13.25 -0.42 17.89
C TYR A 142 -13.03 0.21 19.28
N LYS A 143 -13.63 1.38 19.52
CA LYS A 143 -13.50 2.12 20.80
C LYS A 143 -14.20 1.47 21.98
N LYS A 144 -15.17 0.57 21.69
CA LYS A 144 -15.91 -0.20 22.70
C LYS A 144 -15.26 -1.54 23.05
N ALA A 145 -14.33 -2.02 22.22
CA ALA A 145 -13.63 -3.26 22.45
C ALA A 145 -12.91 -3.27 23.81
N ASN A 146 -12.76 -4.43 24.37
CA ASN A 146 -11.98 -4.63 25.59
C ASN A 146 -10.53 -4.16 25.39
N LYS A 147 -9.92 -3.66 26.48
CA LYS A 147 -8.53 -3.24 26.45
C LYS A 147 -7.53 -4.40 26.49
N ASP A 148 -8.05 -5.64 26.60
CA ASP A 148 -7.21 -6.83 26.57
C ASP A 148 -6.58 -7.00 25.17
N GLU A 149 -5.26 -7.06 25.11
CA GLU A 149 -4.48 -7.22 23.90
C GLU A 149 -4.17 -8.69 23.57
N SER A 150 -4.97 -9.63 24.11
CA SER A 150 -4.74 -11.05 23.92
C SER A 150 -5.32 -11.62 22.62
N LEU A 151 -6.31 -10.92 22.02
CA LEU A 151 -6.96 -11.36 20.78
C LEU A 151 -6.19 -10.87 19.55
N PHE A 152 -5.77 -11.81 18.74
CA PHE A 152 -5.14 -11.55 17.43
C PHE A 152 -5.93 -12.23 16.31
N PHE A 153 -5.97 -11.58 15.16
CA PHE A 153 -6.53 -12.16 13.95
C PHE A 153 -5.51 -12.09 12.81
N VAL A 154 -5.18 -13.21 12.21
CA VAL A 154 -4.44 -13.27 10.94
C VAL A 154 -5.45 -13.35 9.81
N PRO A 155 -5.70 -12.28 9.03
CA PRO A 155 -6.79 -12.22 8.06
C PRO A 155 -6.39 -12.87 6.72
N ALA A 156 -5.82 -14.07 6.74
CA ALA A 156 -5.40 -14.78 5.54
C ALA A 156 -6.59 -15.40 4.79
N LEU A 157 -7.65 -14.62 4.51
CA LEU A 157 -8.88 -15.12 3.86
C LEU A 157 -8.62 -15.59 2.42
N THR A 158 -7.58 -15.07 1.77
CA THR A 158 -7.11 -15.45 0.42
C THR A 158 -5.60 -15.74 0.41
N GLY A 159 -5.06 -16.20 1.54
CA GLY A 159 -3.63 -16.36 1.73
C GLY A 159 -2.94 -15.12 2.30
N LEU A 160 -1.61 -15.22 2.46
CA LEU A 160 -0.75 -14.14 2.92
C LEU A 160 0.05 -13.55 1.76
N GLY A 161 0.06 -12.23 1.67
CA GLY A 161 0.90 -11.48 0.72
C GLY A 161 2.35 -11.35 1.19
N ALA A 162 2.99 -10.25 0.84
CA ALA A 162 4.36 -9.98 1.26
C ALA A 162 4.48 -9.84 2.79
N PRO A 163 5.57 -10.29 3.39
CA PRO A 163 6.72 -10.95 2.80
C PRO A 163 6.57 -12.49 2.68
N TYR A 164 5.44 -13.05 3.07
CA TYR A 164 5.23 -14.49 3.19
C TYR A 164 4.99 -15.16 1.85
N TRP A 165 4.12 -14.59 1.02
CA TRP A 165 3.68 -15.14 -0.27
C TRP A 165 3.15 -16.57 -0.15
N ASN A 166 2.33 -16.83 0.90
CA ASN A 166 1.72 -18.13 1.15
C ASN A 166 0.24 -18.13 0.73
N PRO A 167 -0.10 -18.72 -0.43
CA PRO A 167 -1.49 -18.76 -0.91
C PRO A 167 -2.35 -19.75 -0.12
N ASN A 168 -1.74 -20.64 0.64
CA ASN A 168 -2.43 -21.69 1.39
C ASN A 168 -2.83 -21.27 2.80
N ALA A 169 -2.20 -20.23 3.37
CA ALA A 169 -2.55 -19.72 4.69
C ALA A 169 -4.04 -19.36 4.76
N ARG A 170 -4.65 -19.56 5.93
CA ARG A 170 -6.07 -19.27 6.17
C ARG A 170 -6.26 -18.37 7.38
N GLY A 171 -7.39 -17.65 7.38
CA GLY A 171 -7.77 -16.76 8.46
C GLY A 171 -7.86 -17.50 9.80
N THR A 172 -7.17 -16.97 10.83
CA THR A 172 -7.05 -17.65 12.12
C THR A 172 -7.10 -16.65 13.27
N PHE A 173 -7.90 -16.92 14.29
CA PHE A 173 -7.95 -16.17 15.54
C PHE A 173 -7.12 -16.85 16.62
N PHE A 174 -6.43 -16.05 17.44
CA PHE A 174 -5.69 -16.50 18.62
C PHE A 174 -6.13 -15.70 19.85
N GLY A 175 -6.32 -16.39 20.97
CA GLY A 175 -6.68 -15.73 22.22
C GLY A 175 -8.18 -15.52 22.42
N ILE A 176 -9.06 -16.24 21.70
CA ILE A 176 -10.51 -16.22 21.94
C ILE A 176 -10.80 -16.81 23.32
N THR A 177 -11.63 -16.12 24.09
CA THR A 177 -12.18 -16.56 25.37
C THR A 177 -13.70 -16.47 25.35
N ARG A 178 -14.36 -17.00 26.37
CA ARG A 178 -15.84 -16.88 26.51
C ARG A 178 -16.32 -15.42 26.64
N ASN A 179 -15.42 -14.48 26.95
CA ASN A 179 -15.73 -13.06 27.12
C ASN A 179 -15.41 -12.25 25.85
N THR A 180 -14.89 -12.90 24.79
CA THR A 180 -14.59 -12.22 23.53
C THR A 180 -15.87 -11.73 22.88
N SER A 181 -15.96 -10.42 22.68
CA SER A 181 -17.10 -9.76 22.08
C SER A 181 -16.92 -9.55 20.56
N GLN A 182 -18.00 -9.15 19.91
CA GLN A 182 -17.98 -8.73 18.51
C GLN A 182 -17.03 -7.54 18.30
N GLU A 183 -17.02 -6.60 19.23
CA GLU A 183 -16.15 -5.43 19.21
C GLU A 183 -14.67 -5.81 19.27
N ASP A 184 -14.33 -6.84 20.04
CA ASP A 184 -12.97 -7.35 20.13
C ASP A 184 -12.51 -7.96 18.81
N ILE A 185 -13.38 -8.70 18.13
CA ILE A 185 -13.11 -9.26 16.80
C ILE A 185 -12.89 -8.14 15.77
N ILE A 186 -13.71 -7.09 15.78
CA ILE A 186 -13.57 -5.93 14.91
C ILE A 186 -12.24 -5.21 15.18
N LYS A 187 -11.89 -5.03 16.46
CA LYS A 187 -10.61 -4.44 16.86
C LYS A 187 -9.43 -5.26 16.36
N ALA A 188 -9.43 -6.57 16.62
CA ALA A 188 -8.37 -7.47 16.17
C ALA A 188 -8.24 -7.47 14.63
N THR A 189 -9.34 -7.33 13.90
CA THR A 189 -9.35 -7.22 12.44
C THR A 189 -8.66 -5.93 11.97
N LEU A 190 -8.96 -4.79 12.56
CA LEU A 190 -8.31 -3.52 12.22
C LEU A 190 -6.82 -3.50 12.63
N ASP A 191 -6.50 -4.02 13.81
CA ASP A 191 -5.13 -4.11 14.31
C ASP A 191 -4.26 -5.04 13.46
N SER A 192 -4.84 -6.10 12.90
CA SER A 192 -4.12 -7.04 12.02
C SER A 192 -3.52 -6.37 10.79
N LEU A 193 -4.20 -5.36 10.24
CA LEU A 193 -3.70 -4.58 9.11
C LEU A 193 -2.52 -3.69 9.50
N SER A 194 -2.57 -3.16 10.72
CA SER A 194 -1.48 -2.37 11.29
C SER A 194 -0.23 -3.22 11.52
N PHE A 195 -0.39 -4.46 12.00
CA PHE A 195 0.71 -5.41 12.17
C PHE A 195 1.33 -5.82 10.83
N GLN A 196 0.52 -6.21 9.85
CA GLN A 196 1.03 -6.55 8.52
C GLN A 196 1.75 -5.36 7.86
N THR A 197 1.21 -4.14 8.00
CA THR A 197 1.87 -2.93 7.50
C THR A 197 3.21 -2.71 8.19
N TYR A 198 3.30 -2.92 9.51
CA TYR A 198 4.56 -2.85 10.24
C TYR A 198 5.60 -3.83 9.69
N GLU A 199 5.22 -5.06 9.36
CA GLU A 199 6.14 -6.05 8.77
C GLU A 199 6.70 -5.59 7.42
N LEU A 200 5.85 -5.00 6.58
CA LEU A 200 6.30 -4.41 5.31
C LEU A 200 7.28 -3.25 5.55
N ILE A 201 6.99 -2.37 6.51
CA ILE A 201 7.89 -1.26 6.90
C ILE A 201 9.24 -1.83 7.33
N GLU A 202 9.26 -2.81 8.22
CA GLU A 202 10.49 -3.44 8.71
C GLU A 202 11.32 -4.04 7.57
N CYS A 203 10.67 -4.74 6.61
CA CYS A 203 11.33 -5.27 5.41
C CYS A 203 11.92 -4.15 4.53
N MET A 204 11.16 -3.08 4.28
CA MET A 204 11.60 -1.94 3.49
C MET A 204 12.80 -1.23 4.13
N GLU A 205 12.76 -1.00 5.43
CA GLU A 205 13.88 -0.39 6.16
C GLU A 205 15.13 -1.26 6.15
N LYS A 206 14.98 -2.58 6.34
CA LYS A 206 16.10 -3.54 6.27
C LYS A 206 16.77 -3.54 4.90
N ASP A 207 15.98 -3.49 3.82
CA ASP A 207 16.50 -3.53 2.45
C ASP A 207 17.08 -2.19 1.99
N SER A 208 16.40 -1.09 2.25
CA SER A 208 16.79 0.25 1.80
C SER A 208 17.92 0.86 2.64
N LYS A 209 18.09 0.39 3.88
CA LYS A 209 18.91 1.02 4.94
C LYS A 209 18.48 2.47 5.22
N THR A 210 17.20 2.77 5.00
CA THR A 210 16.61 4.10 5.21
C THR A 210 15.42 3.97 6.15
N LYS A 211 15.39 4.76 7.22
CA LYS A 211 14.27 4.78 8.15
C LYS A 211 13.07 5.50 7.55
N ILE A 212 11.89 4.92 7.74
CA ILE A 212 10.60 5.53 7.37
C ILE A 212 10.12 6.32 8.60
N SER A 213 10.08 7.64 8.50
CA SER A 213 9.63 8.51 9.60
C SER A 213 8.15 8.87 9.50
N GLU A 214 7.57 8.75 8.31
CA GLU A 214 6.17 9.01 8.04
C GLU A 214 5.66 8.18 6.86
N ILE A 215 4.38 7.84 6.88
CA ILE A 215 3.69 7.20 5.76
C ILE A 215 2.47 8.04 5.39
N ARG A 216 2.31 8.32 4.10
CA ARG A 216 1.12 8.96 3.55
C ARG A 216 0.11 7.89 3.20
N VAL A 217 -1.10 7.99 3.72
CA VAL A 217 -2.12 6.95 3.58
C VAL A 217 -3.34 7.43 2.82
N ASP A 218 -3.89 6.57 1.97
CA ASP A 218 -5.09 6.83 1.18
C ASP A 218 -5.95 5.56 1.02
N GLY A 219 -7.02 5.69 0.24
CA GLY A 219 -8.03 4.64 0.07
C GLY A 219 -9.17 4.73 1.08
N GLY A 220 -10.18 3.88 0.91
CA GLY A 220 -11.44 3.98 1.67
C GLY A 220 -11.28 3.85 3.19
N MET A 221 -10.35 3.01 3.64
CA MET A 221 -10.17 2.70 5.07
C MET A 221 -9.57 3.85 5.88
N VAL A 222 -8.89 4.82 5.24
CA VAL A 222 -8.24 5.92 5.98
C VAL A 222 -9.22 6.93 6.57
N LYS A 223 -10.52 6.79 6.28
CA LYS A 223 -11.60 7.52 6.94
C LYS A 223 -11.80 7.07 8.39
N ASN A 224 -11.43 5.82 8.72
CA ASN A 224 -11.51 5.25 10.06
C ASN A 224 -10.35 5.77 10.93
N ASN A 225 -10.67 6.60 11.92
CA ASN A 225 -9.66 7.22 12.79
C ASN A 225 -9.05 6.23 13.80
N SER A 226 -9.80 5.23 14.24
CA SER A 226 -9.28 4.17 15.12
C SER A 226 -8.25 3.32 14.41
N PHE A 227 -8.48 2.99 13.13
CA PHE A 227 -7.49 2.32 12.30
C PHE A 227 -6.21 3.15 12.14
N LEU A 228 -6.33 4.44 11.83
CA LEU A 228 -5.15 5.32 11.72
C LEU A 228 -4.37 5.42 13.03
N GLN A 229 -5.08 5.42 14.18
CA GLN A 229 -4.43 5.44 15.48
C GLN A 229 -3.75 4.10 15.79
N SER A 230 -4.40 2.97 15.50
CA SER A 230 -3.79 1.63 15.59
C SER A 230 -2.52 1.54 14.76
N LEU A 231 -2.58 1.99 13.51
CA LEU A 231 -1.43 1.98 12.61
C LEU A 231 -0.26 2.83 13.16
N ALA A 232 -0.54 4.03 13.67
CA ALA A 232 0.46 4.87 14.30
C ALA A 232 1.04 4.23 15.58
N ASN A 233 0.19 3.62 16.40
CA ASN A 233 0.58 2.96 17.64
C ASN A 233 1.48 1.75 17.41
N ILE A 234 1.11 0.89 16.47
CA ILE A 234 1.87 -0.34 16.17
C ILE A 234 3.16 0.01 15.44
N SER A 235 3.11 0.85 14.43
CA SER A 235 4.29 1.18 13.63
C SER A 235 5.25 2.17 14.31
N GLN A 236 4.78 2.94 15.29
CA GLN A 236 5.52 4.04 15.92
C GLN A 236 5.99 5.11 14.93
N ILE A 237 5.29 5.26 13.81
CA ILE A 237 5.58 6.17 12.71
C ILE A 237 4.44 7.19 12.59
N LYS A 238 4.72 8.38 12.07
CA LYS A 238 3.67 9.37 11.75
C LYS A 238 2.84 8.87 10.58
N ILE A 239 1.53 8.83 10.75
CA ILE A 239 0.57 8.52 9.68
C ILE A 239 -0.06 9.81 9.20
N ILE A 240 0.04 10.08 7.90
CA ILE A 240 -0.42 11.33 7.31
C ILE A 240 -1.49 11.04 6.27
N ARG A 241 -2.69 11.55 6.52
CA ARG A 241 -3.79 11.55 5.56
C ARG A 241 -3.77 12.85 4.77
N PRO A 242 -3.79 12.79 3.42
CA PRO A 242 -3.91 13.99 2.58
C PRO A 242 -5.34 14.53 2.59
N SER A 243 -5.49 15.79 2.18
CA SER A 243 -6.82 16.41 2.03
C SER A 243 -7.63 15.79 0.88
N ASN A 244 -6.98 15.31 -0.16
CA ASN A 244 -7.61 14.51 -1.22
C ASN A 244 -7.11 13.08 -1.13
N VAL A 245 -8.02 12.15 -0.84
CA VAL A 245 -7.70 10.71 -0.68
C VAL A 245 -7.78 9.93 -1.99
N GLU A 246 -8.27 10.54 -3.08
CA GLU A 246 -8.31 9.96 -4.43
C GLU A 246 -6.97 10.18 -5.15
N THR A 247 -5.89 9.72 -4.52
CA THR A 247 -4.53 10.02 -4.94
C THR A 247 -4.15 9.31 -6.24
N THR A 248 -4.79 8.20 -6.57
CA THR A 248 -4.59 7.48 -7.84
C THR A 248 -5.04 8.31 -9.03
N SER A 249 -6.26 8.84 -9.02
CA SER A 249 -6.75 9.70 -10.10
C SER A 249 -5.98 11.03 -10.16
N LEU A 250 -5.63 11.56 -8.99
CA LEU A 250 -4.83 12.80 -8.90
C LEU A 250 -3.44 12.62 -9.49
N GLY A 251 -2.80 11.46 -9.30
CA GLY A 251 -1.50 11.15 -9.90
C GLY A 251 -1.54 11.13 -11.42
N ALA A 252 -2.56 10.50 -12.01
CA ALA A 252 -2.77 10.50 -13.45
C ALA A 252 -3.02 11.92 -13.99
N ALA A 253 -3.81 12.73 -13.27
CA ALA A 253 -4.03 14.13 -13.63
C ALA A 253 -2.75 14.96 -13.58
N TYR A 254 -1.88 14.74 -12.60
CA TYR A 254 -0.58 15.41 -12.51
C TYR A 254 0.36 15.04 -13.67
N LEU A 255 0.35 13.78 -14.11
CA LEU A 255 1.12 13.36 -15.27
C LEU A 255 0.66 14.07 -16.54
N ALA A 256 -0.66 14.14 -16.77
CA ALA A 256 -1.23 14.88 -17.88
C ALA A 256 -0.91 16.38 -17.80
N ALA A 257 -0.93 16.96 -16.59
CA ALA A 257 -0.56 18.37 -16.37
C ALA A 257 0.93 18.64 -16.65
N ILE A 258 1.82 17.67 -16.40
CA ILE A 258 3.25 17.79 -16.78
C ILE A 258 3.38 17.73 -18.30
N GLN A 259 2.74 16.76 -18.94
CA GLN A 259 2.84 16.60 -20.40
C GLN A 259 2.30 17.83 -21.15
N SER A 260 1.19 18.41 -20.70
CA SER A 260 0.60 19.62 -21.30
C SER A 260 1.38 20.92 -20.97
N GLY A 261 2.42 20.86 -20.15
CA GLY A 261 3.17 22.03 -19.70
C GLY A 261 2.51 22.88 -18.62
N TYR A 262 1.33 22.50 -18.12
CA TYR A 262 0.67 23.18 -17.01
C TYR A 262 1.47 23.07 -15.70
N LEU A 263 2.09 21.93 -15.47
CA LEU A 263 3.09 21.71 -14.41
C LEU A 263 4.45 21.41 -15.05
N LYS A 264 5.51 22.06 -14.55
CA LYS A 264 6.87 21.90 -15.12
C LYS A 264 7.60 20.67 -14.57
N ASN A 265 7.33 20.28 -13.33
CA ASN A 265 8.08 19.20 -12.65
C ASN A 265 7.39 18.71 -11.36
N THR A 266 7.93 17.65 -10.80
CA THR A 266 7.46 17.02 -9.55
C THR A 266 7.55 17.92 -8.31
N SER A 267 8.41 18.96 -8.33
CA SER A 267 8.49 19.93 -7.22
C SER A 267 7.22 20.76 -7.12
N GLN A 268 6.60 21.11 -8.25
CA GLN A 268 5.32 21.83 -8.26
C GLN A 268 4.20 20.95 -7.72
N ILE A 269 4.16 19.66 -8.07
CA ILE A 269 3.20 18.69 -7.48
C ILE A 269 3.39 18.63 -5.96
N SER A 270 4.62 18.58 -5.48
CA SER A 270 4.92 18.56 -4.04
C SER A 270 4.38 19.79 -3.30
N LYS A 271 4.32 20.95 -3.94
CA LYS A 271 3.72 22.17 -3.36
C LYS A 271 2.19 22.15 -3.34
N LEU A 272 1.57 21.44 -4.28
CA LEU A 272 0.12 21.28 -4.36
C LEU A 272 -0.40 20.25 -3.35
N TRP A 273 0.44 19.30 -2.93
CA TRP A 273 0.07 18.29 -1.97
C TRP A 273 -0.21 18.89 -0.59
N LYS A 274 -1.39 18.64 -0.05
CA LYS A 274 -1.83 19.15 1.25
C LYS A 274 -2.20 18.01 2.17
N LYS A 275 -1.75 18.09 3.43
CA LYS A 275 -2.19 17.18 4.49
C LYS A 275 -3.50 17.65 5.10
N ASP A 276 -4.36 16.69 5.42
CA ASP A 276 -5.55 16.89 6.26
C ASP A 276 -5.20 16.57 7.72
N LYS A 277 -4.68 15.37 7.97
CA LYS A 277 -4.46 14.87 9.33
C LYS A 277 -3.10 14.24 9.51
N THR A 278 -2.50 14.48 10.66
CA THR A 278 -1.31 13.74 11.14
C THR A 278 -1.67 12.98 12.41
N VAL A 279 -1.49 11.68 12.41
CA VAL A 279 -1.69 10.81 13.58
C VAL A 279 -0.33 10.34 14.07
N LYS A 280 -0.07 10.47 15.37
CA LYS A 280 1.14 10.00 16.05
C LYS A 280 0.77 8.90 17.03
N ALA A 281 1.72 8.04 17.35
CA ALA A 281 1.54 7.06 18.42
C ALA A 281 1.18 7.76 19.75
N ASN A 282 0.24 7.18 20.46
CA ASN A 282 -0.20 7.62 21.79
C ASN A 282 -0.06 6.51 22.86
N ILE A 283 0.63 5.44 22.53
CA ILE A 283 1.07 4.39 23.46
C ILE A 283 2.59 4.34 23.52
N ASN A 284 3.12 3.79 24.62
CA ASN A 284 4.55 3.59 24.78
C ASN A 284 5.09 2.55 23.78
N LYS A 285 6.29 2.78 23.30
CA LYS A 285 6.99 1.89 22.36
C LYS A 285 7.13 0.46 22.91
N SER A 286 7.30 0.30 24.23
CA SER A 286 7.39 -1.03 24.88
C SER A 286 6.13 -1.86 24.67
N ILE A 287 4.94 -1.25 24.74
CA ILE A 287 3.65 -1.90 24.50
C ILE A 287 3.58 -2.37 23.06
N SER A 288 3.87 -1.47 22.12
CA SER A 288 3.93 -1.81 20.68
C SER A 288 4.91 -2.96 20.41
N THR A 289 6.11 -2.93 20.99
CA THR A 289 7.12 -3.97 20.81
C THR A 289 6.64 -5.34 21.34
N SER A 290 5.96 -5.36 22.48
CA SER A 290 5.37 -6.59 23.04
C SER A 290 4.32 -7.18 22.11
N SER A 291 3.38 -6.35 21.65
CA SER A 291 2.31 -6.78 20.73
C SER A 291 2.88 -7.25 19.37
N ILE A 292 3.90 -6.59 18.84
CA ILE A 292 4.60 -7.01 17.62
C ILE A 292 5.29 -8.36 17.82
N SER A 293 5.91 -8.60 18.97
CA SER A 293 6.57 -9.88 19.26
C SER A 293 5.55 -11.02 19.27
N LYS A 294 4.40 -10.83 19.92
CA LYS A 294 3.30 -11.80 19.91
C LYS A 294 2.78 -12.05 18.50
N TRP A 295 2.55 -10.96 17.73
CA TRP A 295 2.12 -11.06 16.34
C TRP A 295 3.07 -11.89 15.48
N LYS A 296 4.39 -11.64 15.58
CA LYS A 296 5.41 -12.40 14.83
C LYS A 296 5.41 -13.88 15.17
N SER A 297 5.18 -14.23 16.41
CA SER A 297 5.04 -15.64 16.83
C SER A 297 3.79 -16.27 16.21
N ILE A 298 2.65 -15.57 16.25
CA ILE A 298 1.36 -16.02 15.74
C ILE A 298 1.42 -16.20 14.22
N ILE A 299 1.90 -15.19 13.47
CA ILE A 299 1.95 -15.26 12.02
C ILE A 299 2.88 -16.38 11.54
N ASN A 300 3.97 -16.63 12.27
CA ASN A 300 4.87 -17.74 11.99
C ASN A 300 4.18 -19.11 12.17
N VAL A 301 3.36 -19.26 13.21
CA VAL A 301 2.55 -20.49 13.40
C VAL A 301 1.59 -20.68 12.23
N VAL A 302 0.84 -19.64 11.85
CA VAL A 302 -0.11 -19.72 10.72
C VAL A 302 0.62 -20.04 9.42
N ASN A 303 1.75 -19.37 9.15
CA ASN A 303 2.50 -19.54 7.92
C ASN A 303 3.14 -20.94 7.79
N ASN A 304 3.46 -21.58 8.89
CA ASN A 304 4.05 -22.93 8.90
C ASN A 304 3.01 -24.04 9.03
N PHE A 305 1.78 -23.72 9.47
CA PHE A 305 0.70 -24.71 9.59
C PHE A 305 0.12 -25.08 8.23
N TYR A 306 0.08 -24.14 7.31
CA TYR A 306 -0.43 -24.27 5.94
C TYR A 306 0.72 -24.29 4.92
#